data_912ac9ad113e5c3d94da9253072d781b
#
_entry.id   912ac9ad113e5c3d94da9253072d781b
#
_cell.length_a   1.000
_cell.length_b   1.000
_cell.length_c   1.000
_cell.angle_alpha   90.00
_cell.angle_beta   90.00
_cell.angle_gamma   90.00
#
_symmetry.space_group_name_H-M   'P 1'
#
loop_
_entity.id
_entity.type
_entity.pdbx_description
1 polymer ?
#
loop_
_entity_poly.entity_id
_entity_poly.type
_entity_poly.pdbx_seq_one_letter_code
_entity_poly.pdbx_strand_id
1 'polypeptide(L)'
;MPELRKDPIVGRWVIISTDRAKRPTDFIRENMKIKGGFCPFCYGNESKTPPEIQAYRPNPNGGPAAQRDTSGWTVRVVPNKFPALGIEGTLNRQAEGMFDRMNGIGAHEVIVETPDHSASLATLPPKRIEDVLWTFRDRILDLKKARRFKYILIFKNHGEAAGASLEHAHSQLIALPILPINVVQELEGAKQYFLYKERCVFCDIIRQEMDSGTRVVAENENFVTLAPYAPRFPFETWILPKQHESAFENSSSHMFENLARALKDLLGRADRVLDNPPYNLVIHSSPVQDPTNDHYHWHIEFMPKLTKTAGFEWGTGFYINPTPPEEAAKFLREANVEEPVSVTVG
;
A
#
# COMPACT_ATOMS: atom_id res chain seq x y z
N MET A 1 25.40 19.62 0.48
CA MET A 1 25.81 18.99 -0.80
C MET A 1 24.89 17.84 -1.13
N PRO A 2 24.39 17.69 -2.36
CA PRO A 2 23.65 16.49 -2.75
C PRO A 2 24.46 15.22 -2.54
N GLU A 3 23.80 14.11 -2.21
CA GLU A 3 24.43 12.81 -2.05
C GLU A 3 23.69 11.72 -2.82
N LEU A 4 24.39 10.67 -3.20
CA LEU A 4 23.82 9.47 -3.82
C LEU A 4 23.68 8.38 -2.75
N ARG A 5 22.48 7.87 -2.57
CA ARG A 5 22.20 6.73 -1.69
C ARG A 5 21.78 5.52 -2.51
N LYS A 6 22.33 4.38 -2.19
CA LYS A 6 21.99 3.12 -2.84
C LYS A 6 20.96 2.35 -2.01
N ASP A 7 19.86 2.00 -2.66
CA ASP A 7 18.87 1.09 -2.09
C ASP A 7 19.53 -0.29 -1.86
N PRO A 8 19.54 -0.81 -0.64
CA PRO A 8 20.25 -2.05 -0.34
C PRO A 8 19.57 -3.30 -0.89
N ILE A 9 18.31 -3.21 -1.32
CA ILE A 9 17.52 -4.33 -1.82
C ILE A 9 17.63 -4.41 -3.34
N VAL A 10 17.14 -3.40 -4.05
CA VAL A 10 17.11 -3.40 -5.53
C VAL A 10 18.34 -2.78 -6.19
N GLY A 11 19.26 -2.24 -5.40
CA GLY A 11 20.50 -1.63 -5.91
C GLY A 11 20.33 -0.30 -6.64
N ARG A 12 19.13 0.27 -6.63
CA ARG A 12 18.82 1.56 -7.25
C ARG A 12 19.50 2.71 -6.52
N TRP A 13 19.97 3.69 -7.26
CA TRP A 13 20.51 4.93 -6.71
C TRP A 13 19.45 6.02 -6.64
N VAL A 14 19.45 6.77 -5.53
CA VAL A 14 18.60 7.94 -5.31
C VAL A 14 19.48 9.14 -4.99
N ILE A 15 19.20 10.29 -5.61
CA ILE A 15 19.83 11.56 -5.32
C ILE A 15 19.08 12.25 -4.19
N ILE A 16 19.68 12.36 -3.01
CA ILE A 16 19.16 13.19 -1.93
C ILE A 16 19.70 14.60 -2.12
N SER A 17 18.81 15.51 -2.52
CA SER A 17 19.19 16.86 -2.92
C SER A 17 19.00 17.85 -1.76
N THR A 18 19.94 17.85 -0.81
CA THR A 18 19.90 18.73 0.37
C THR A 18 19.88 20.21 0.03
N ASP A 19 20.47 20.62 -1.11
CA ASP A 19 20.44 22.02 -1.57
C ASP A 19 19.04 22.47 -2.04
N ARG A 20 18.14 21.50 -2.29
CA ARG A 20 16.73 21.69 -2.58
C ARG A 20 15.84 21.29 -1.41
N ALA A 21 16.44 21.18 -0.20
CA ALA A 21 15.75 20.68 0.98
C ALA A 21 14.37 21.34 1.12
N LYS A 22 13.33 20.53 1.07
CA LYS A 22 11.95 20.96 1.21
C LYS A 22 11.39 20.48 2.54
N ARG A 23 10.86 21.44 3.30
CA ARG A 23 10.04 21.17 4.47
C ARG A 23 8.62 20.79 4.05
N PRO A 24 7.82 20.22 4.95
CA PRO A 24 6.42 19.89 4.64
C PRO A 24 5.62 21.06 4.02
N THR A 25 5.90 22.30 4.47
CA THR A 25 5.23 23.52 4.00
C THR A 25 5.65 24.00 2.62
N ASP A 26 6.75 23.49 2.07
CA ASP A 26 7.28 23.93 0.78
C ASP A 26 6.68 23.17 -0.41
N PHE A 27 5.89 22.13 -0.13
CA PHE A 27 5.19 21.39 -1.17
C PHE A 27 3.89 22.09 -1.55
N ILE A 28 3.61 22.14 -2.87
CA ILE A 28 2.35 22.69 -3.37
C ILE A 28 1.21 21.79 -2.90
N ARG A 29 0.31 22.33 -2.11
CA ARG A 29 -0.89 21.64 -1.66
C ARG A 29 -1.91 21.64 -2.78
N GLU A 30 -2.22 20.47 -3.32
CA GLU A 30 -3.40 20.30 -4.17
C GLU A 30 -4.59 20.10 -3.22
N ASN A 31 -5.41 21.13 -3.07
CA ASN A 31 -6.67 21.00 -2.30
C ASN A 31 -7.49 19.87 -2.92
N MET A 32 -7.72 18.81 -2.17
CA MET A 32 -8.66 17.77 -2.57
C MET A 32 -10.05 18.37 -2.61
N LYS A 33 -10.51 18.73 -3.80
CA LYS A 33 -11.88 19.21 -3.99
C LYS A 33 -12.80 18.01 -3.83
N ILE A 34 -13.60 18.01 -2.78
CA ILE A 34 -14.71 17.07 -2.67
C ILE A 34 -15.69 17.39 -3.78
N LYS A 35 -15.66 16.58 -4.83
CA LYS A 35 -16.62 16.65 -5.94
C LYS A 35 -17.90 16.00 -5.44
N GLY A 36 -18.75 16.73 -4.75
CA GLY A 36 -20.07 16.23 -4.37
C GLY A 36 -20.79 15.63 -5.57
N GLY A 37 -21.66 14.66 -5.38
CA GLY A 37 -22.44 14.05 -6.44
C GLY A 37 -22.70 12.56 -6.20
N PHE A 38 -23.12 11.88 -7.25
CA PHE A 38 -23.40 10.44 -7.23
C PHE A 38 -22.11 9.61 -6.99
N CYS A 39 -22.09 8.80 -5.94
CA CYS A 39 -21.01 7.87 -5.64
C CYS A 39 -21.53 6.42 -5.64
N PRO A 40 -20.97 5.53 -6.49
CA PRO A 40 -21.43 4.14 -6.56
C PRO A 40 -21.07 3.29 -5.34
N PHE A 41 -20.19 3.79 -4.45
CA PHE A 41 -19.73 3.07 -3.26
C PHE A 41 -20.51 3.44 -1.98
N CYS A 42 -21.34 4.48 -2.01
CA CYS A 42 -22.18 4.82 -0.88
C CYS A 42 -23.32 3.83 -0.65
N TYR A 43 -23.77 3.69 0.60
CA TYR A 43 -24.99 2.93 0.92
C TYR A 43 -26.18 3.32 0.05
N GLY A 44 -26.96 2.32 -0.37
CA GLY A 44 -28.11 2.46 -1.24
C GLY A 44 -27.76 2.46 -2.74
N ASN A 45 -26.47 2.44 -3.09
CA ASN A 45 -25.99 2.39 -4.47
C ASN A 45 -25.37 1.04 -4.83
N GLU A 46 -25.60 -0.03 -4.06
CA GLU A 46 -25.00 -1.35 -4.25
C GLU A 46 -25.27 -1.89 -5.66
N SER A 47 -26.46 -1.63 -6.22
CA SER A 47 -26.85 -2.02 -7.58
C SER A 47 -26.12 -1.27 -8.70
N LYS A 48 -25.29 -0.25 -8.38
CA LYS A 48 -24.53 0.54 -9.35
C LYS A 48 -23.11 0.03 -9.58
N THR A 49 -22.69 -0.94 -8.78
CA THR A 49 -21.45 -1.69 -8.93
C THR A 49 -21.74 -3.07 -9.51
N PRO A 50 -20.74 -3.82 -10.01
CA PRO A 50 -20.90 -5.25 -10.22
C PRO A 50 -21.30 -5.97 -8.93
N PRO A 51 -21.89 -7.19 -9.03
CA PRO A 51 -22.26 -7.97 -7.85
C PRO A 51 -21.09 -8.18 -6.89
N GLU A 52 -21.36 -8.10 -5.60
CA GLU A 52 -20.30 -8.24 -4.59
C GLU A 52 -19.67 -9.64 -4.60
N ILE A 53 -18.34 -9.66 -4.46
CA ILE A 53 -17.58 -10.89 -4.26
C ILE A 53 -17.68 -11.30 -2.79
N GLN A 54 -17.48 -10.35 -1.89
CA GLN A 54 -17.48 -10.52 -0.44
C GLN A 54 -17.93 -9.22 0.24
N ALA A 55 -18.56 -9.32 1.41
CA ALA A 55 -18.79 -8.18 2.28
C ALA A 55 -18.77 -8.59 3.74
N TYR A 56 -18.18 -7.74 4.57
CA TYR A 56 -18.27 -7.86 6.03
C TYR A 56 -19.51 -7.15 6.51
N ARG A 57 -20.42 -7.90 7.17
CA ARG A 57 -21.65 -7.38 7.77
C ARG A 57 -21.71 -7.80 9.23
N PRO A 58 -21.66 -6.85 10.16
CA PRO A 58 -21.84 -7.16 11.57
C PRO A 58 -23.17 -7.84 11.78
N ASN A 59 -23.20 -8.98 12.46
CA ASN A 59 -24.41 -9.68 12.85
C ASN A 59 -24.43 -9.91 14.36
N PRO A 60 -24.60 -8.83 15.16
CA PRO A 60 -24.51 -8.92 16.62
C PRO A 60 -25.61 -9.78 17.25
N ASN A 61 -26.72 -9.99 16.54
CA ASN A 61 -27.89 -10.73 17.05
C ASN A 61 -28.02 -12.15 16.51
N GLY A 62 -27.04 -12.66 15.73
CA GLY A 62 -27.06 -14.03 15.23
C GLY A 62 -28.23 -14.38 14.28
N GLY A 63 -28.84 -13.38 13.66
CA GLY A 63 -29.92 -13.58 12.68
C GLY A 63 -29.46 -14.23 11.37
N PRO A 64 -30.37 -14.44 10.39
CA PRO A 64 -30.00 -14.99 9.09
C PRO A 64 -28.95 -14.12 8.39
N ALA A 65 -28.09 -14.77 7.58
CA ALA A 65 -27.08 -14.06 6.80
C ALA A 65 -27.73 -12.94 5.95
N ALA A 66 -27.14 -11.76 5.97
CA ALA A 66 -27.65 -10.65 5.18
C ALA A 66 -27.58 -10.97 3.68
N GLN A 67 -28.57 -10.51 2.93
CA GLN A 67 -28.64 -10.70 1.50
C GLN A 67 -27.45 -9.99 0.81
N ARG A 68 -26.93 -10.62 -0.25
CA ARG A 68 -25.88 -10.02 -1.10
C ARG A 68 -26.39 -8.75 -1.77
N ASP A 69 -25.46 -7.85 -2.07
CA ASP A 69 -25.72 -6.57 -2.74
C ASP A 69 -26.78 -5.71 -2.03
N THR A 70 -26.81 -5.78 -0.69
CA THR A 70 -27.63 -4.93 0.19
C THR A 70 -26.74 -4.15 1.15
N SER A 71 -27.25 -3.06 1.71
CA SER A 71 -26.59 -2.25 2.74
C SER A 71 -26.29 -3.03 4.03
N GLY A 72 -25.67 -2.38 5.02
CA GLY A 72 -25.31 -2.99 6.31
C GLY A 72 -23.92 -3.62 6.34
N TRP A 73 -23.13 -3.48 5.28
CA TRP A 73 -21.74 -3.89 5.22
C TRP A 73 -20.82 -2.84 5.87
N THR A 74 -19.68 -3.27 6.33
CA THR A 74 -18.60 -2.39 6.85
C THR A 74 -17.42 -2.31 5.91
N VAL A 75 -17.16 -3.38 5.16
CA VAL A 75 -16.22 -3.48 4.04
C VAL A 75 -16.90 -4.28 2.93
N ARG A 76 -16.73 -3.89 1.68
CA ARG A 76 -17.37 -4.54 0.54
C ARG A 76 -16.37 -4.71 -0.62
N VAL A 77 -16.31 -5.89 -1.20
CA VAL A 77 -15.46 -6.24 -2.34
C VAL A 77 -16.32 -6.47 -3.58
N VAL A 78 -15.99 -5.78 -4.65
CA VAL A 78 -16.65 -5.91 -5.95
C VAL A 78 -15.60 -6.08 -7.06
N PRO A 79 -15.94 -6.74 -8.19
CA PRO A 79 -15.09 -6.67 -9.36
C PRO A 79 -14.93 -5.21 -9.81
N ASN A 80 -13.76 -4.84 -10.31
CA ASN A 80 -13.62 -3.53 -10.95
C ASN A 80 -14.54 -3.48 -12.17
N LYS A 81 -15.33 -2.41 -12.32
CA LYS A 81 -16.27 -2.25 -13.43
C LYS A 81 -15.56 -2.13 -14.80
N PHE A 82 -14.31 -1.64 -14.78
CA PHE A 82 -13.45 -1.49 -15.94
C PHE A 82 -12.12 -2.21 -15.68
N PRO A 83 -12.13 -3.55 -15.65
CA PRO A 83 -10.99 -4.31 -15.20
C PRO A 83 -9.84 -4.25 -16.21
N ALA A 84 -8.61 -4.16 -15.72
CA ALA A 84 -7.41 -4.23 -16.57
C ALA A 84 -7.17 -5.65 -17.12
N LEU A 85 -7.71 -6.67 -16.44
CA LEU A 85 -7.56 -8.08 -16.78
C LEU A 85 -8.89 -8.80 -16.62
N GLY A 86 -9.17 -9.78 -17.49
CA GLY A 86 -10.35 -10.64 -17.40
C GLY A 86 -10.13 -11.83 -16.46
N ILE A 87 -11.14 -12.16 -15.63
CA ILE A 87 -11.04 -13.31 -14.71
C ILE A 87 -11.19 -14.64 -15.43
N GLU A 88 -11.95 -14.69 -16.51
CA GLU A 88 -12.24 -15.91 -17.26
C GLU A 88 -11.35 -16.09 -18.49
N GLY A 89 -11.13 -17.33 -18.87
CA GLY A 89 -10.37 -17.70 -20.07
C GLY A 89 -9.04 -18.39 -19.79
N THR A 90 -8.26 -18.57 -20.84
CA THR A 90 -6.92 -19.19 -20.81
C THR A 90 -5.85 -18.19 -21.19
N LEU A 91 -4.63 -18.39 -20.73
CA LEU A 91 -3.50 -17.49 -21.03
C LEU A 91 -3.14 -17.44 -22.53
N ASN A 92 -3.35 -18.53 -23.27
CA ASN A 92 -3.09 -18.62 -24.71
C ASN A 92 -1.76 -17.96 -25.09
N ARG A 93 -0.65 -18.46 -24.51
CA ARG A 93 0.70 -17.94 -24.79
C ARG A 93 1.09 -18.20 -26.22
N GLN A 94 1.56 -17.20 -26.95
CA GLN A 94 1.91 -17.25 -28.36
C GLN A 94 3.20 -16.48 -28.60
N ALA A 95 3.99 -16.93 -29.56
CA ALA A 95 5.10 -16.19 -30.13
C ALA A 95 4.70 -15.60 -31.47
N GLU A 96 5.09 -14.36 -31.72
CA GLU A 96 4.94 -13.67 -33.00
C GLU A 96 6.31 -13.15 -33.43
N GLY A 97 7.05 -13.99 -34.15
CA GLY A 97 8.47 -13.77 -34.41
C GLY A 97 9.28 -13.75 -33.12
N MET A 98 9.92 -12.61 -32.82
CA MET A 98 10.69 -12.39 -31.57
C MET A 98 9.81 -11.87 -30.41
N PHE A 99 8.54 -11.67 -30.60
CA PHE A 99 7.64 -11.08 -29.61
C PHE A 99 6.77 -12.15 -28.95
N ASP A 100 6.60 -12.04 -27.65
CA ASP A 100 5.70 -12.89 -26.86
C ASP A 100 4.41 -12.14 -26.56
N ARG A 101 3.28 -12.84 -26.63
CA ARG A 101 1.98 -12.33 -26.20
C ARG A 101 1.19 -13.40 -25.48
N MET A 102 0.28 -12.96 -24.63
CA MET A 102 -0.73 -13.81 -23.99
C MET A 102 -2.01 -13.03 -23.75
N ASN A 103 -3.10 -13.74 -23.48
CA ASN A 103 -4.35 -13.10 -23.09
C ASN A 103 -4.19 -12.43 -21.72
N GLY A 104 -4.82 -11.27 -21.54
CA GLY A 104 -4.82 -10.51 -20.28
C GLY A 104 -5.75 -11.16 -19.25
N ILE A 105 -5.34 -12.31 -18.72
CA ILE A 105 -6.09 -13.06 -17.69
C ILE A 105 -5.58 -12.68 -16.30
N GLY A 106 -6.51 -12.33 -15.40
CA GLY A 106 -6.22 -11.94 -14.04
C GLY A 106 -7.48 -11.56 -13.28
N ALA A 107 -7.37 -11.22 -12.01
CA ALA A 107 -8.45 -10.61 -11.25
C ALA A 107 -8.15 -9.12 -11.04
N HIS A 108 -9.20 -8.29 -11.09
CA HIS A 108 -9.11 -6.88 -10.72
C HIS A 108 -10.33 -6.54 -9.87
N GLU A 109 -10.10 -6.35 -8.57
CA GLU A 109 -11.13 -6.13 -7.57
C GLU A 109 -10.99 -4.78 -6.89
N VAL A 110 -12.09 -4.21 -6.43
CA VAL A 110 -12.16 -2.99 -5.62
C VAL A 110 -12.66 -3.36 -4.23
N ILE A 111 -11.93 -2.96 -3.21
CA ILE A 111 -12.28 -3.11 -1.82
C ILE A 111 -12.75 -1.74 -1.29
N VAL A 112 -14.06 -1.58 -1.12
CA VAL A 112 -14.66 -0.38 -0.51
C VAL A 112 -14.48 -0.49 1.00
N GLU A 113 -13.66 0.38 1.56
CA GLU A 113 -13.13 0.28 2.93
C GLU A 113 -14.12 0.68 4.01
N THR A 114 -15.13 1.45 3.65
CA THR A 114 -16.14 1.98 4.57
C THR A 114 -17.39 2.38 3.79
N PRO A 115 -18.59 2.33 4.38
CA PRO A 115 -19.78 2.89 3.78
C PRO A 115 -19.85 4.42 3.88
N ASP A 116 -19.07 5.04 4.76
CA ASP A 116 -19.02 6.48 4.95
C ASP A 116 -18.15 7.14 3.88
N HIS A 117 -18.77 8.00 3.07
CA HIS A 117 -18.10 8.70 1.99
C HIS A 117 -16.98 9.64 2.46
N SER A 118 -17.14 10.21 3.65
CA SER A 118 -16.22 11.20 4.21
C SER A 118 -15.05 10.59 4.98
N ALA A 119 -15.13 9.30 5.33
CA ALA A 119 -14.12 8.62 6.11
C ALA A 119 -12.96 8.10 5.25
N SER A 120 -11.78 8.02 5.83
CA SER A 120 -10.57 7.44 5.24
C SER A 120 -9.90 6.49 6.22
N LEU A 121 -8.89 5.73 5.78
CA LEU A 121 -8.10 4.90 6.70
C LEU A 121 -7.46 5.71 7.84
N ALA A 122 -7.14 6.99 7.62
CA ALA A 122 -6.62 7.86 8.68
C ALA A 122 -7.67 8.16 9.77
N THR A 123 -8.94 8.28 9.39
CA THR A 123 -10.02 8.67 10.31
C THR A 123 -10.79 7.49 10.91
N LEU A 124 -10.77 6.32 10.26
CA LEU A 124 -11.46 5.12 10.74
C LEU A 124 -10.92 4.66 12.11
N PRO A 125 -11.77 4.08 12.96
CA PRO A 125 -11.31 3.39 14.17
C PRO A 125 -10.40 2.20 13.82
N PRO A 126 -9.39 1.86 14.66
CA PRO A 126 -8.48 0.74 14.39
C PRO A 126 -9.19 -0.56 14.05
N LYS A 127 -10.29 -0.89 14.74
CA LYS A 127 -11.09 -2.09 14.44
C LYS A 127 -11.65 -2.13 13.02
N ARG A 128 -12.00 -0.98 12.44
CA ARG A 128 -12.48 -0.90 11.06
C ARG A 128 -11.35 -1.07 10.05
N ILE A 129 -10.17 -0.55 10.38
CA ILE A 129 -8.96 -0.78 9.57
C ILE A 129 -8.58 -2.26 9.62
N GLU A 130 -8.69 -2.90 10.79
CA GLU A 130 -8.47 -4.33 10.95
C GLU A 130 -9.44 -5.16 10.05
N ASP A 131 -10.73 -4.80 9.98
CA ASP A 131 -11.71 -5.44 9.10
C ASP A 131 -11.30 -5.33 7.61
N VAL A 132 -10.70 -4.20 7.21
CA VAL A 132 -10.14 -4.01 5.85
C VAL A 132 -8.94 -4.93 5.62
N LEU A 133 -8.02 -5.03 6.60
CA LEU A 133 -6.84 -5.91 6.50
C LEU A 133 -7.23 -7.39 6.43
N TRP A 134 -8.23 -7.81 7.20
CA TRP A 134 -8.81 -9.15 7.09
C TRP A 134 -9.41 -9.41 5.71
N THR A 135 -10.08 -8.40 5.13
CA THR A 135 -10.59 -8.49 3.77
C THR A 135 -9.47 -8.71 2.76
N PHE A 136 -8.35 -7.99 2.89
CA PHE A 136 -7.17 -8.17 2.04
C PHE A 136 -6.65 -9.61 2.11
N ARG A 137 -6.45 -10.12 3.33
CA ARG A 137 -6.02 -11.50 3.58
C ARG A 137 -6.96 -12.52 2.94
N ASP A 138 -8.26 -12.40 3.20
CA ASP A 138 -9.26 -13.34 2.70
C ASP A 138 -9.30 -13.35 1.17
N ARG A 139 -9.15 -12.18 0.52
CA ARG A 139 -9.10 -12.10 -0.94
C ARG A 139 -7.83 -12.73 -1.50
N ILE A 140 -6.67 -12.51 -0.87
CA ILE A 140 -5.43 -13.19 -1.25
C ILE A 140 -5.61 -14.70 -1.15
N LEU A 141 -6.09 -15.22 -0.02
CA LEU A 141 -6.28 -16.65 0.21
C LEU A 141 -7.29 -17.29 -0.77
N ASP A 142 -8.33 -16.56 -1.16
CA ASP A 142 -9.27 -17.05 -2.16
C ASP A 142 -8.65 -17.13 -3.55
N LEU A 143 -8.00 -16.07 -4.00
CA LEU A 143 -7.37 -16.01 -5.32
C LEU A 143 -6.17 -16.96 -5.46
N LYS A 144 -5.45 -17.24 -4.35
CA LYS A 144 -4.37 -18.25 -4.33
C LYS A 144 -4.83 -19.66 -4.72
N LYS A 145 -6.09 -20.00 -4.58
CA LYS A 145 -6.64 -21.28 -5.03
C LYS A 145 -6.54 -21.46 -6.53
N ALA A 146 -6.49 -20.37 -7.29
CA ALA A 146 -6.36 -20.40 -8.73
C ALA A 146 -4.87 -20.45 -9.14
N ARG A 147 -4.35 -21.65 -9.46
CA ARG A 147 -2.94 -21.91 -9.80
C ARG A 147 -2.36 -21.06 -10.95
N ARG A 148 -3.22 -20.40 -11.73
CA ARG A 148 -2.80 -19.51 -12.83
C ARG A 148 -2.21 -18.20 -12.34
N PHE A 149 -2.52 -17.75 -11.12
CA PHE A 149 -1.96 -16.53 -10.56
C PHE A 149 -0.58 -16.78 -9.95
N LYS A 150 0.33 -15.85 -10.20
CA LYS A 150 1.70 -15.87 -9.70
C LYS A 150 1.96 -14.80 -8.66
N TYR A 151 1.26 -13.66 -8.78
CA TYR A 151 1.41 -12.53 -7.89
C TYR A 151 0.07 -11.85 -7.64
N ILE A 152 -0.16 -11.40 -6.43
CA ILE A 152 -1.33 -10.62 -6.04
C ILE A 152 -0.83 -9.33 -5.40
N LEU A 153 -1.21 -8.20 -5.99
CA LEU A 153 -0.87 -6.88 -5.48
C LEU A 153 -2.11 -6.23 -4.89
N ILE A 154 -1.99 -5.74 -3.65
CA ILE A 154 -2.96 -4.84 -3.04
C ILE A 154 -2.36 -3.45 -3.00
N PHE A 155 -3.12 -2.48 -3.46
CA PHE A 155 -2.69 -1.10 -3.48
C PHE A 155 -3.85 -0.14 -3.24
N LYS A 156 -3.53 1.03 -2.74
CA LYS A 156 -4.47 2.14 -2.57
C LYS A 156 -3.94 3.38 -3.28
N ASN A 157 -4.83 4.06 -3.97
CA ASN A 157 -4.61 5.41 -4.47
C ASN A 157 -5.52 6.35 -3.69
N HIS A 158 -4.95 7.35 -3.03
CA HIS A 158 -5.69 8.37 -2.31
C HIS A 158 -5.41 9.74 -2.94
N GLY A 159 -6.47 10.45 -3.34
CA GLY A 159 -6.36 11.73 -4.04
C GLY A 159 -6.09 11.60 -5.55
N GLU A 160 -6.50 12.62 -6.30
CA GLU A 160 -6.43 12.65 -7.78
C GLU A 160 -4.96 12.57 -8.27
N ALA A 161 -4.04 13.28 -7.63
CA ALA A 161 -2.62 13.27 -7.98
C ALA A 161 -1.94 11.90 -7.78
N ALA A 162 -2.53 11.04 -6.96
CA ALA A 162 -2.10 9.65 -6.77
C ALA A 162 -2.82 8.66 -7.68
N GLY A 163 -3.70 9.13 -8.58
CA GLY A 163 -4.43 8.30 -9.53
C GLY A 163 -5.76 7.76 -9.02
N ALA A 164 -6.31 8.31 -7.93
CA ALA A 164 -7.66 7.96 -7.49
C ALA A 164 -8.71 8.57 -8.42
N SER A 165 -9.59 7.73 -8.97
CA SER A 165 -10.72 8.18 -9.80
C SER A 165 -11.98 8.51 -9.00
N LEU A 166 -12.09 7.99 -7.78
CA LEU A 166 -13.19 8.21 -6.86
C LEU A 166 -12.64 8.60 -5.48
N GLU A 167 -13.30 9.55 -4.82
CA GLU A 167 -12.90 10.07 -3.50
C GLU A 167 -13.24 9.09 -2.38
N HIS A 168 -14.35 8.36 -2.51
CA HIS A 168 -14.78 7.37 -1.52
C HIS A 168 -13.66 6.36 -1.24
N ALA A 169 -13.32 6.19 0.03
CA ALA A 169 -12.18 5.38 0.45
C ALA A 169 -12.26 3.94 -0.07
N HIS A 170 -11.30 3.57 -0.89
CA HIS A 170 -11.18 2.22 -1.45
C HIS A 170 -9.73 1.85 -1.70
N SER A 171 -9.48 0.55 -1.69
CA SER A 171 -8.25 -0.10 -2.17
C SER A 171 -8.56 -0.96 -3.38
N GLN A 172 -7.53 -1.41 -4.06
CA GLN A 172 -7.66 -2.28 -5.22
C GLN A 172 -6.76 -3.51 -5.05
N LEU A 173 -7.18 -4.60 -5.67
CA LEU A 173 -6.41 -5.83 -5.75
C LEU A 173 -6.31 -6.24 -7.22
N ILE A 174 -5.08 -6.58 -7.66
CA ILE A 174 -4.86 -7.18 -8.97
C ILE A 174 -4.09 -8.50 -8.79
N ALA A 175 -4.64 -9.59 -9.33
CA ALA A 175 -3.97 -10.87 -9.42
C ALA A 175 -3.43 -11.10 -10.84
N LEU A 176 -2.15 -11.42 -10.94
CA LEU A 176 -1.39 -11.49 -12.18
C LEU A 176 -0.90 -12.91 -12.47
N PRO A 177 -0.86 -13.35 -13.73
CA PRO A 177 -0.32 -14.66 -14.14
C PRO A 177 1.19 -14.68 -14.31
N ILE A 178 1.84 -13.55 -14.09
CA ILE A 178 3.31 -13.34 -14.19
C ILE A 178 3.77 -12.48 -13.02
N LEU A 179 5.07 -12.51 -12.72
CA LEU A 179 5.67 -11.61 -11.75
C LEU A 179 5.99 -10.26 -12.42
N PRO A 180 5.57 -9.12 -11.83
CA PRO A 180 5.96 -7.78 -12.29
C PRO A 180 7.47 -7.56 -12.16
N ILE A 181 8.06 -6.77 -13.06
CA ILE A 181 9.51 -6.55 -13.10
C ILE A 181 10.06 -5.96 -11.80
N ASN A 182 9.36 -5.01 -11.18
CA ASN A 182 9.79 -4.41 -9.91
C ASN A 182 9.82 -5.44 -8.78
N VAL A 183 8.82 -6.34 -8.75
CA VAL A 183 8.75 -7.43 -7.76
C VAL A 183 9.89 -8.43 -8.00
N VAL A 184 10.19 -8.77 -9.26
CA VAL A 184 11.33 -9.63 -9.60
C VAL A 184 12.65 -9.04 -9.11
N GLN A 185 12.88 -7.74 -9.36
CA GLN A 185 14.09 -7.05 -8.92
C GLN A 185 14.25 -7.07 -7.39
N GLU A 186 13.16 -6.85 -6.67
CA GLU A 186 13.15 -6.87 -5.20
C GLU A 186 13.42 -8.28 -4.66
N LEU A 187 12.75 -9.30 -5.19
CA LEU A 187 12.97 -10.69 -4.82
C LEU A 187 14.39 -11.15 -5.11
N GLU A 188 14.93 -10.81 -6.29
CA GLU A 188 16.30 -11.16 -6.69
C GLU A 188 17.33 -10.46 -5.82
N GLY A 189 17.16 -9.17 -5.52
CA GLY A 189 18.05 -8.43 -4.64
C GLY A 189 18.06 -8.98 -3.22
N ALA A 190 16.90 -9.29 -2.67
CA ALA A 190 16.77 -9.93 -1.35
C ALA A 190 17.43 -11.32 -1.35
N LYS A 191 17.22 -12.11 -2.40
CA LYS A 191 17.84 -13.43 -2.58
C LYS A 191 19.36 -13.34 -2.68
N GLN A 192 19.90 -12.41 -3.45
CA GLN A 192 21.37 -12.21 -3.57
C GLN A 192 21.99 -11.84 -2.22
N TYR A 193 21.32 -10.97 -1.45
CA TYR A 193 21.77 -10.67 -0.11
C TYR A 193 21.76 -11.90 0.79
N PHE A 194 20.70 -12.70 0.77
CA PHE A 194 20.56 -13.91 1.56
C PHE A 194 21.64 -14.95 1.19
N LEU A 195 21.92 -15.16 -0.10
CA LEU A 195 22.98 -16.07 -0.53
C LEU A 195 24.38 -15.66 -0.04
N TYR A 196 24.61 -14.36 0.15
CA TYR A 196 25.88 -13.84 0.64
C TYR A 196 25.97 -13.76 2.16
N LYS A 197 24.88 -13.39 2.83
CA LYS A 197 24.84 -13.11 4.29
C LYS A 197 24.14 -14.18 5.11
N GLU A 198 23.45 -15.12 4.49
CA GLU A 198 22.61 -16.15 5.12
C GLU A 198 21.54 -15.55 6.06
N ARG A 199 21.09 -14.34 5.76
CA ARG A 199 20.10 -13.58 6.51
C ARG A 199 19.23 -12.75 5.58
N CYS A 200 17.99 -12.49 6.01
CA CYS A 200 17.07 -11.61 5.31
C CYS A 200 17.56 -10.14 5.38
N VAL A 201 17.64 -9.47 4.24
CA VAL A 201 18.07 -8.06 4.13
C VAL A 201 17.14 -7.12 4.90
N PHE A 202 15.84 -7.38 4.87
CA PHE A 202 14.84 -6.56 5.61
C PHE A 202 15.01 -6.70 7.12
N CYS A 203 15.28 -7.92 7.63
CA CYS A 203 15.56 -8.13 9.05
C CYS A 203 16.82 -7.38 9.50
N ASP A 204 17.85 -7.34 8.65
CA ASP A 204 19.07 -6.57 8.95
C ASP A 204 18.82 -5.05 8.89
N ILE A 205 18.00 -4.58 7.95
CA ILE A 205 17.55 -3.17 7.89
C ILE A 205 16.78 -2.82 9.16
N ILE A 206 15.78 -3.61 9.55
CA ILE A 206 14.99 -3.37 10.77
C ILE A 206 15.89 -3.25 11.98
N ARG A 207 16.81 -4.19 12.17
CA ARG A 207 17.76 -4.18 13.29
C ARG A 207 18.60 -2.90 13.30
N GLN A 208 19.22 -2.56 12.16
CA GLN A 208 20.07 -1.37 12.04
C GLN A 208 19.30 -0.08 12.28
N GLU A 209 18.08 0.02 11.73
CA GLU A 209 17.26 1.23 11.90
C GLU A 209 16.77 1.38 13.36
N MET A 210 16.37 0.29 13.99
CA MET A 210 15.97 0.30 15.39
C MET A 210 17.15 0.64 16.32
N ASP A 211 18.35 0.12 16.05
CA ASP A 211 19.55 0.42 16.84
C ASP A 211 19.94 1.90 16.70
N SER A 212 19.83 2.50 15.53
CA SER A 212 20.17 3.91 15.31
C SER A 212 19.07 4.88 15.72
N GLY A 213 17.79 4.48 15.59
CA GLY A 213 16.61 5.31 15.80
C GLY A 213 16.44 6.49 14.83
N THR A 214 17.40 6.72 13.95
CA THR A 214 17.48 7.96 13.16
C THR A 214 16.32 8.09 12.18
N ARG A 215 15.96 7.00 11.48
CA ARG A 215 14.89 6.97 10.47
C ARG A 215 13.62 6.27 10.95
N VAL A 216 13.57 5.84 12.19
CA VAL A 216 12.36 5.28 12.80
C VAL A 216 11.36 6.40 13.08
N VAL A 217 10.13 6.23 12.59
CA VAL A 217 9.00 7.15 12.81
C VAL A 217 8.22 6.73 14.06
N ALA A 218 7.85 5.46 14.12
CA ALA A 218 7.09 4.86 15.22
C ALA A 218 7.31 3.37 15.27
N GLU A 219 7.00 2.76 16.41
CA GLU A 219 6.97 1.31 16.56
C GLU A 219 5.86 0.88 17.52
N ASN A 220 5.41 -0.34 17.38
CA ASN A 220 4.58 -1.03 18.36
C ASN A 220 5.12 -2.44 18.61
N GLU A 221 4.37 -3.29 19.27
CA GLU A 221 4.80 -4.65 19.60
C GLU A 221 5.28 -5.44 18.36
N ASN A 222 4.54 -5.39 17.25
CA ASN A 222 4.80 -6.23 16.09
C ASN A 222 5.41 -5.49 14.89
N PHE A 223 5.33 -4.17 14.82
CA PHE A 223 5.70 -3.39 13.63
C PHE A 223 6.65 -2.25 13.94
N VAL A 224 7.51 -1.97 12.98
CA VAL A 224 8.28 -0.74 12.89
C VAL A 224 7.84 0.05 11.66
N THR A 225 7.68 1.36 11.85
CA THR A 225 7.43 2.33 10.79
C THR A 225 8.68 3.17 10.63
N LEU A 226 9.27 3.20 9.43
CA LEU A 226 10.54 3.88 9.19
C LEU A 226 10.58 4.54 7.80
N ALA A 227 11.38 5.60 7.66
CA ALA A 227 11.76 6.13 6.35
C ALA A 227 12.93 5.30 5.80
N PRO A 228 12.85 4.73 4.58
CA PRO A 228 13.94 3.92 4.02
C PRO A 228 15.18 4.78 3.78
N TYR A 229 16.36 4.14 3.75
CA TYR A 229 17.65 4.84 3.57
C TYR A 229 17.76 5.62 2.25
N ALA A 230 17.20 5.06 1.18
CA ALA A 230 17.20 5.63 -0.17
C ALA A 230 15.77 5.78 -0.72
N PRO A 231 14.94 6.68 -0.11
CA PRO A 231 13.54 6.84 -0.50
C PRO A 231 13.41 7.48 -1.89
N ARG A 232 12.54 6.96 -2.72
CA ARG A 232 12.25 7.51 -4.06
C ARG A 232 11.55 8.87 -3.98
N PHE A 233 10.65 8.99 -3.00
CA PHE A 233 9.76 10.14 -2.85
C PHE A 233 9.94 10.80 -1.48
N PRO A 234 9.70 12.12 -1.39
CA PRO A 234 9.67 12.79 -0.09
C PRO A 234 8.65 12.13 0.85
N PHE A 235 9.05 11.90 2.10
CA PHE A 235 8.21 11.25 3.12
C PHE A 235 7.78 9.82 2.79
N GLU A 236 8.40 9.15 1.84
CA GLU A 236 8.23 7.70 1.65
C GLU A 236 8.54 6.99 2.97
N THR A 237 7.64 6.12 3.39
CA THR A 237 7.69 5.45 4.69
C THR A 237 7.25 4.00 4.52
N TRP A 238 7.92 3.10 5.23
CA TRP A 238 7.62 1.67 5.22
C TRP A 238 7.07 1.23 6.57
N ILE A 239 6.13 0.29 6.57
CA ILE A 239 5.71 -0.46 7.74
C ILE A 239 6.17 -1.91 7.54
N LEU A 240 7.00 -2.41 8.45
CA LEU A 240 7.54 -3.77 8.38
C LEU A 240 7.21 -4.52 9.67
N PRO A 241 6.81 -5.81 9.60
CA PRO A 241 6.77 -6.65 10.78
C PRO A 241 8.17 -6.79 11.38
N LYS A 242 8.30 -6.72 12.70
CA LYS A 242 9.58 -6.91 13.39
C LYS A 242 10.05 -8.37 13.31
N GLN A 243 9.09 -9.30 13.33
CA GLN A 243 9.35 -10.71 13.13
C GLN A 243 9.38 -11.03 11.65
N HIS A 244 10.32 -11.88 11.22
CA HIS A 244 10.41 -12.33 9.84
C HIS A 244 9.13 -13.06 9.42
N GLU A 245 8.49 -12.55 8.39
CA GLU A 245 7.36 -13.18 7.71
C GLU A 245 7.38 -12.74 6.24
N SER A 246 7.29 -13.69 5.33
CA SER A 246 7.41 -13.41 3.90
C SER A 246 6.08 -13.11 3.20
N ALA A 247 4.97 -13.54 3.78
CA ALA A 247 3.64 -13.41 3.18
C ALA A 247 2.67 -12.70 4.13
N PHE A 248 2.07 -11.62 3.65
CA PHE A 248 1.10 -10.81 4.40
C PHE A 248 -0.08 -11.64 4.95
N GLU A 249 -0.58 -12.57 4.16
CA GLU A 249 -1.74 -13.40 4.51
C GLU A 249 -1.47 -14.44 5.62
N ASN A 250 -0.22 -14.66 5.98
CA ASN A 250 0.16 -15.53 7.10
C ASN A 250 0.09 -14.82 8.46
N SER A 251 -0.08 -13.49 8.45
CA SER A 251 -0.13 -12.69 9.67
C SER A 251 -1.26 -13.13 10.61
N SER A 252 -0.98 -13.18 11.90
CA SER A 252 -1.95 -13.55 12.94
C SER A 252 -2.96 -12.43 13.22
N SER A 253 -4.03 -12.77 13.97
CA SER A 253 -5.02 -11.76 14.39
C SER A 253 -4.41 -10.63 15.21
N HIS A 254 -3.50 -10.95 16.11
CA HIS A 254 -2.78 -9.95 16.91
C HIS A 254 -1.89 -9.04 16.05
N MET A 255 -1.27 -9.58 15.00
CA MET A 255 -0.52 -8.78 14.04
C MET A 255 -1.45 -7.82 13.28
N PHE A 256 -2.64 -8.26 12.82
CA PHE A 256 -3.56 -7.37 12.13
C PHE A 256 -4.11 -6.25 13.02
N GLU A 257 -4.37 -6.52 14.29
CA GLU A 257 -4.73 -5.48 15.27
C GLU A 257 -3.63 -4.42 15.39
N ASN A 258 -2.37 -4.85 15.56
CA ASN A 258 -1.23 -3.94 15.68
C ASN A 258 -0.90 -3.24 14.36
N LEU A 259 -1.09 -3.90 13.20
CA LEU A 259 -0.93 -3.27 11.89
C LEU A 259 -1.98 -2.18 11.65
N ALA A 260 -3.23 -2.42 12.06
CA ALA A 260 -4.28 -1.40 11.97
C ALA A 260 -3.94 -0.14 12.76
N ARG A 261 -3.35 -0.31 13.95
CA ARG A 261 -2.85 0.81 14.77
C ARG A 261 -1.67 1.52 14.12
N ALA A 262 -0.70 0.76 13.58
CA ALA A 262 0.45 1.32 12.88
C ALA A 262 0.06 2.11 11.63
N LEU A 263 -0.88 1.58 10.83
CA LEU A 263 -1.41 2.28 9.65
C LEU A 263 -2.14 3.57 10.03
N LYS A 264 -3.00 3.52 11.03
CA LYS A 264 -3.71 4.71 11.52
C LYS A 264 -2.75 5.77 12.02
N ASP A 265 -1.74 5.38 12.80
CA ASP A 265 -0.72 6.28 13.33
C ASP A 265 0.08 6.95 12.19
N LEU A 266 0.59 6.15 11.23
CA LEU A 266 1.32 6.68 10.09
C LEU A 266 0.48 7.67 9.26
N LEU A 267 -0.75 7.28 8.90
CA LEU A 267 -1.63 8.12 8.08
C LEU A 267 -2.03 9.41 8.83
N GLY A 268 -2.31 9.30 10.13
CA GLY A 268 -2.59 10.46 10.97
C GLY A 268 -1.42 11.45 11.06
N ARG A 269 -0.18 10.93 11.19
CA ARG A 269 1.04 11.76 11.15
C ARG A 269 1.23 12.42 9.79
N ALA A 270 1.04 11.66 8.70
CA ALA A 270 1.13 12.19 7.35
C ALA A 270 0.09 13.29 7.10
N ASP A 271 -1.15 13.09 7.50
CA ASP A 271 -2.21 14.11 7.39
C ASP A 271 -1.85 15.38 8.16
N ARG A 272 -1.29 15.23 9.35
CA ARG A 272 -0.90 16.39 10.18
C ARG A 272 0.29 17.16 9.60
N VAL A 273 1.31 16.44 9.11
CA VAL A 273 2.56 17.04 8.61
C VAL A 273 2.39 17.59 7.20
N LEU A 274 1.64 16.90 6.36
CA LEU A 274 1.55 17.15 4.91
C LEU A 274 0.17 17.69 4.48
N ASP A 275 -0.79 17.85 5.41
CA ASP A 275 -2.12 18.38 5.18
C ASP A 275 -2.95 17.50 4.22
N ASN A 276 -3.23 16.26 4.64
CA ASN A 276 -4.01 15.29 3.89
C ASN A 276 -3.45 15.07 2.46
N PRO A 277 -2.21 14.58 2.33
CA PRO A 277 -1.55 14.49 1.04
C PRO A 277 -2.18 13.39 0.17
N PRO A 278 -2.20 13.56 -1.16
CA PRO A 278 -2.42 12.43 -2.06
C PRO A 278 -1.26 11.43 -1.92
N TYR A 279 -1.60 10.12 -1.87
CA TYR A 279 -0.59 9.07 -1.70
C TYR A 279 -0.96 7.78 -2.40
N ASN A 280 0.06 6.98 -2.69
CA ASN A 280 -0.10 5.55 -2.96
C ASN A 280 0.36 4.76 -1.73
N LEU A 281 -0.36 3.66 -1.47
CA LEU A 281 0.01 2.66 -0.49
C LEU A 281 0.03 1.31 -1.19
N VAL A 282 1.09 0.54 -1.01
CA VAL A 282 1.29 -0.76 -1.67
C VAL A 282 1.68 -1.80 -0.64
N ILE A 283 1.06 -2.96 -0.70
CA ILE A 283 1.43 -4.13 0.12
C ILE A 283 2.28 -5.05 -0.75
N HIS A 284 3.54 -5.20 -0.38
CA HIS A 284 4.47 -6.15 -0.96
C HIS A 284 4.41 -7.46 -0.18
N SER A 285 4.14 -8.57 -0.86
CA SER A 285 4.05 -9.90 -0.27
C SER A 285 4.76 -10.91 -1.18
N SER A 286 5.16 -12.04 -0.65
CA SER A 286 5.75 -13.13 -1.43
C SER A 286 4.85 -13.56 -2.59
N PRO A 287 5.43 -14.07 -3.69
CA PRO A 287 4.67 -14.69 -4.77
C PRO A 287 3.73 -15.79 -4.25
N VAL A 288 2.59 -15.93 -4.91
CA VAL A 288 1.52 -16.86 -4.52
C VAL A 288 2.01 -18.31 -4.37
N GLN A 289 3.00 -18.72 -5.17
CA GLN A 289 3.51 -20.09 -5.20
C GLN A 289 4.77 -20.31 -4.35
N ASP A 290 5.26 -19.26 -3.70
CA ASP A 290 6.41 -19.31 -2.81
C ASP A 290 6.14 -18.53 -1.53
N PRO A 291 5.18 -18.99 -0.71
CA PRO A 291 4.71 -18.24 0.45
C PRO A 291 5.63 -18.34 1.67
N THR A 292 6.65 -19.22 1.63
CA THR A 292 7.63 -19.41 2.70
C THR A 292 9.02 -19.13 2.18
N ASN A 293 9.34 -17.85 2.06
CA ASN A 293 10.55 -17.39 1.42
C ASN A 293 11.48 -16.77 2.46
N ASP A 294 12.49 -17.50 2.93
CA ASP A 294 13.42 -17.08 3.98
C ASP A 294 14.22 -15.81 3.65
N HIS A 295 14.29 -15.42 2.39
CA HIS A 295 15.01 -14.22 1.96
C HIS A 295 14.11 -13.01 1.73
N TYR A 296 12.79 -13.18 1.70
CA TYR A 296 11.82 -12.11 1.49
C TYR A 296 11.10 -11.75 2.78
N HIS A 297 10.57 -10.53 2.85
CA HIS A 297 9.88 -10.01 4.02
C HIS A 297 8.75 -9.10 3.55
N TRP A 298 7.49 -9.43 3.86
CA TRP A 298 6.40 -8.58 3.45
C TRP A 298 6.44 -7.22 4.13
N HIS A 299 6.01 -6.18 3.44
CA HIS A 299 5.99 -4.82 3.97
C HIS A 299 4.96 -3.97 3.24
N ILE A 300 4.66 -2.81 3.82
CA ILE A 300 3.80 -1.79 3.23
C ILE A 300 4.66 -0.58 2.90
N GLU A 301 4.57 -0.11 1.67
CA GLU A 301 5.13 1.17 1.24
C GLU A 301 4.05 2.25 1.22
N PHE A 302 4.30 3.36 1.88
CA PHE A 302 3.50 4.58 1.82
C PHE A 302 4.29 5.64 1.06
N MET A 303 3.71 6.16 -0.03
CA MET A 303 4.36 7.06 -0.98
C MET A 303 3.51 8.32 -1.23
N PRO A 304 3.72 9.41 -0.47
CA PRO A 304 3.06 10.69 -0.74
C PRO A 304 3.44 11.23 -2.12
N LYS A 305 2.47 11.82 -2.82
CA LYS A 305 2.66 12.41 -4.15
C LYS A 305 2.91 13.92 -4.06
N LEU A 306 4.06 14.26 -3.50
CA LEU A 306 4.49 15.64 -3.27
C LEU A 306 5.36 16.19 -4.42
N THR A 307 5.88 15.32 -5.25
CA THR A 307 6.71 15.65 -6.44
C THR A 307 6.23 14.86 -7.64
N LYS A 308 6.50 15.39 -8.83
CA LYS A 308 6.18 14.72 -10.10
C LYS A 308 7.42 13.98 -10.61
N THR A 309 7.25 12.72 -10.99
CA THR A 309 8.26 11.96 -11.74
C THR A 309 8.34 12.53 -13.16
N ALA A 310 9.53 12.82 -13.63
CA ALA A 310 9.78 13.48 -14.91
C ALA A 310 10.75 12.67 -15.80
N GLY A 311 11.22 13.27 -16.88
CA GLY A 311 12.02 12.56 -17.89
C GLY A 311 13.33 11.97 -17.39
N PHE A 312 13.97 12.59 -16.40
CA PHE A 312 15.20 12.06 -15.82
C PHE A 312 14.95 10.74 -15.10
N GLU A 313 13.95 10.69 -14.23
CA GLU A 313 13.59 9.49 -13.47
C GLU A 313 13.14 8.36 -14.41
N TRP A 314 12.31 8.68 -15.40
CA TRP A 314 11.84 7.70 -16.41
C TRP A 314 12.99 7.17 -17.27
N GLY A 315 13.92 8.04 -17.66
CA GLY A 315 15.04 7.67 -18.54
C GLY A 315 16.15 6.91 -17.86
N THR A 316 16.35 7.11 -16.56
CA THR A 316 17.50 6.57 -15.82
C THR A 316 17.14 5.56 -14.74
N GLY A 317 15.90 5.59 -14.24
CA GLY A 317 15.49 4.86 -13.04
C GLY A 317 16.05 5.45 -11.74
N PHE A 318 16.78 6.58 -11.79
CA PHE A 318 17.19 7.33 -10.61
C PHE A 318 16.08 8.28 -10.21
N TYR A 319 15.92 8.51 -8.91
CA TYR A 319 14.97 9.48 -8.39
C TYR A 319 15.72 10.64 -7.74
N ILE A 320 15.12 11.84 -7.78
CA ILE A 320 15.62 13.01 -7.08
C ILE A 320 14.67 13.31 -5.93
N ASN A 321 15.14 13.07 -4.71
CA ASN A 321 14.37 13.34 -3.50
C ASN A 321 14.92 14.60 -2.80
N PRO A 322 14.13 15.68 -2.67
CA PRO A 322 14.57 16.91 -2.01
C PRO A 322 14.52 16.83 -0.48
N THR A 323 13.95 15.76 0.12
CA THR A 323 13.79 15.61 1.57
C THR A 323 14.63 14.45 2.08
N PRO A 324 15.68 14.68 2.87
CA PRO A 324 16.42 13.61 3.52
C PRO A 324 15.50 12.73 4.38
N PRO A 325 15.66 11.39 4.36
CA PRO A 325 14.78 10.49 5.10
C PRO A 325 14.87 10.70 6.62
N GLU A 326 16.00 11.15 7.14
CA GLU A 326 16.20 11.49 8.55
C GLU A 326 15.29 12.66 8.97
N GLU A 327 15.20 13.69 8.11
CA GLU A 327 14.31 14.83 8.34
C GLU A 327 12.85 14.45 8.19
N ALA A 328 12.51 13.67 7.15
CA ALA A 328 11.15 13.15 6.96
C ALA A 328 10.70 12.35 8.19
N ALA A 329 11.53 11.43 8.67
CA ALA A 329 11.24 10.64 9.86
C ALA A 329 11.09 11.53 11.11
N LYS A 330 11.93 12.55 11.26
CA LYS A 330 11.84 13.51 12.37
C LYS A 330 10.51 14.27 12.34
N PHE A 331 10.11 14.83 11.20
CA PHE A 331 8.83 15.54 11.08
C PHE A 331 7.63 14.64 11.38
N LEU A 332 7.64 13.42 10.86
CA LEU A 332 6.55 12.46 11.12
C LEU A 332 6.52 12.03 12.59
N ARG A 333 7.68 11.78 13.22
CA ARG A 333 7.78 11.39 14.63
C ARG A 333 7.30 12.48 15.58
N GLU A 334 7.61 13.74 15.30
CA GLU A 334 7.24 14.89 16.09
C GLU A 334 5.77 15.33 15.89
N ALA A 335 5.06 14.74 14.91
CA ALA A 335 3.64 15.01 14.69
C ALA A 335 2.79 14.55 15.88
N ASN A 336 2.04 15.47 16.50
CA ASN A 336 1.10 15.12 17.57
C ASN A 336 -0.21 14.59 16.97
N VAL A 337 -0.44 13.27 17.04
CA VAL A 337 -1.65 12.60 16.50
C VAL A 337 -2.79 12.49 17.50
N GLU A 338 -2.58 12.85 18.78
CA GLU A 338 -3.61 12.78 19.82
C GLU A 338 -4.59 13.97 19.75
N GLU A 339 -4.20 15.11 19.16
CA GLU A 339 -5.07 16.24 18.96
C GLU A 339 -5.89 16.12 17.66
N PRO A 340 -7.20 16.39 17.69
CA PRO A 340 -8.02 16.39 16.47
C PRO A 340 -7.51 17.44 15.48
N VAL A 341 -7.46 17.09 14.20
CA VAL A 341 -7.13 18.04 13.12
C VAL A 341 -8.21 19.11 13.12
N SER A 342 -7.86 20.37 13.38
CA SER A 342 -8.78 21.49 13.25
C SER A 342 -9.14 21.67 11.78
N VAL A 343 -10.33 21.24 11.39
CA VAL A 343 -10.88 21.52 10.06
C VAL A 343 -11.22 23.01 10.06
N THR A 344 -10.36 23.83 9.50
CA THR A 344 -10.71 25.21 9.14
C THR A 344 -11.69 25.15 7.98
N VAL A 345 -12.99 25.28 8.31
CA VAL A 345 -14.03 25.54 7.33
C VAL A 345 -13.83 26.98 6.88
N GLY A 346 -13.29 27.15 5.69
CA GLY A 346 -13.17 28.43 4.98
C GLY A 346 -14.15 28.50 3.83
#